data_86eeb7cfc1dc421ea9e6ad4cab00b483
#
_entry.id   86eeb7cfc1dc421ea9e6ad4cab00b483
#
_cell.length_a   1.000
_cell.length_b   1.000
_cell.length_c   1.000
_cell.angle_alpha   90.00
_cell.angle_beta   90.00
_cell.angle_gamma   90.00
#
_symmetry.space_group_name_H-M   'P 1'
#
loop_
_entity.id
_entity.type
_entity.pdbx_description
1 polymer ?
#
loop_
_entity_poly.entity_id
_entity_poly.type
_entity_poly.pdbx_seq_one_letter_code
_entity_poly.pdbx_strand_id
1 'polypeptide(L)'
;MDLNSLIQFKRERFDQLERDITDPALFSNRQRAKEIMREHASIKQLLAKWDELEAARKQLDDNRELAMSGDVEIAAIADDEIPDLEKRVADFEREVQIALLPSDENEDRDAIVEIRAGTGGSEAAIFAADLYRMYHRYAESAGLKTEDLESSPSELGGFKEAIFRVSGESVFRKLRYESGVHRVQRVPATEAQGRIHTSTATVAVLPKAEDVDLELKPEDLRIEVSRSGGPGGQGVNTTDSAVQVLHIPTGTIVRCQDGRSQIKNKERALSILRARLLERKQREEAEKYSAQRRGQIGTGGREEKIRTYNFPQNRVTDHRTGLTLHNLDRVMDGDLDELISALQAADVAERLKDSAVAAGA
;
A
#
# COMPACT_ATOMS: atom_id res chain seq x y z
N MET A 1 -20.67 3.57 -18.81
CA MET A 1 -20.94 4.90 -18.22
C MET A 1 -20.12 5.91 -18.98
N ASP A 2 -20.70 7.00 -19.44
CA ASP A 2 -19.97 8.01 -20.21
C ASP A 2 -18.96 8.73 -19.29
N LEU A 3 -17.75 8.96 -19.78
CA LEU A 3 -16.67 9.62 -19.02
C LEU A 3 -17.15 10.99 -18.49
N ASN A 4 -17.91 11.70 -19.30
CA ASN A 4 -18.50 12.99 -18.94
C ASN A 4 -19.41 12.93 -17.71
N SER A 5 -20.25 11.89 -17.61
CA SER A 5 -21.16 11.73 -16.46
C SER A 5 -20.41 11.41 -15.17
N LEU A 6 -19.31 10.65 -15.26
CA LEU A 6 -18.43 10.39 -14.11
C LEU A 6 -17.73 11.67 -13.63
N ILE A 7 -17.21 12.47 -14.55
CA ILE A 7 -16.56 13.74 -14.22
C ILE A 7 -17.55 14.73 -13.62
N GLN A 8 -18.78 14.80 -14.15
CA GLN A 8 -19.82 15.62 -13.58
C GLN A 8 -20.13 15.26 -12.12
N PHE A 9 -20.26 13.96 -11.82
CA PHE A 9 -20.42 13.47 -10.45
C PHE A 9 -19.23 13.84 -9.54
N LYS A 10 -18.00 13.78 -10.07
CA LYS A 10 -16.80 14.20 -9.33
C LYS A 10 -16.74 15.70 -9.09
N ARG A 11 -17.22 16.54 -10.03
CA ARG A 11 -17.35 17.99 -9.83
C ARG A 11 -18.33 18.32 -8.71
N GLU A 12 -19.51 17.68 -8.71
CA GLU A 12 -20.50 17.88 -7.62
C GLU A 12 -19.93 17.48 -6.26
N ARG A 13 -19.17 16.38 -6.24
CA ARG A 13 -18.49 15.93 -5.01
C ARG A 13 -17.41 16.92 -4.56
N PHE A 14 -16.65 17.49 -5.49
CA PHE A 14 -15.65 18.51 -5.21
C PHE A 14 -16.28 19.75 -4.55
N ASP A 15 -17.39 20.25 -5.09
CA ASP A 15 -18.12 21.38 -4.53
C ASP A 15 -18.66 21.10 -3.11
N GLN A 16 -19.04 19.84 -2.82
CA GLN A 16 -19.42 19.44 -1.46
C GLN A 16 -18.22 19.47 -0.51
N LEU A 17 -17.08 18.91 -0.94
CA LEU A 17 -15.87 18.89 -0.12
C LEU A 17 -15.32 20.30 0.15
N GLU A 18 -15.42 21.23 -0.81
CA GLU A 18 -15.06 22.62 -0.59
C GLU A 18 -15.92 23.28 0.52
N ARG A 19 -17.22 22.97 0.55
CA ARG A 19 -18.11 23.44 1.64
C ARG A 19 -17.73 22.81 2.97
N ASP A 20 -17.46 21.50 2.98
CA ASP A 20 -17.08 20.78 4.20
C ASP A 20 -15.75 21.28 4.77
N ILE A 21 -14.78 21.66 3.92
CA ILE A 21 -13.49 22.23 4.36
C ILE A 21 -13.64 23.60 4.97
N THR A 22 -14.65 24.38 4.58
CA THR A 22 -14.92 25.71 5.16
C THR A 22 -15.60 25.63 6.53
N ASP A 23 -16.10 24.46 6.95
CA ASP A 23 -16.72 24.26 8.25
C ASP A 23 -15.66 24.12 9.36
N PRO A 24 -15.62 25.05 10.34
CA PRO A 24 -14.70 24.98 11.48
C PRO A 24 -14.85 23.70 12.32
N ALA A 25 -16.04 23.08 12.33
CA ALA A 25 -16.31 21.85 13.07
C ALA A 25 -15.52 20.64 12.52
N LEU A 26 -15.09 20.68 11.26
CA LEU A 26 -14.29 19.63 10.66
C LEU A 26 -12.98 19.39 11.42
N PHE A 27 -12.32 20.44 11.85
CA PHE A 27 -11.02 20.39 12.51
C PHE A 27 -11.07 19.83 13.95
N SER A 28 -12.26 19.66 14.51
CA SER A 28 -12.45 18.97 15.80
C SER A 28 -12.16 17.47 15.70
N ASN A 29 -12.30 16.86 14.50
CA ASN A 29 -11.94 15.48 14.22
C ASN A 29 -10.80 15.41 13.20
N ARG A 30 -9.57 15.29 13.71
CA ARG A 30 -8.34 15.30 12.90
C ARG A 30 -8.30 14.21 11.80
N GLN A 31 -8.85 13.04 12.09
CA GLN A 31 -8.86 11.93 11.13
C GLN A 31 -9.82 12.21 9.97
N ARG A 32 -11.04 12.66 10.28
CA ARG A 32 -12.02 13.05 9.26
C ARG A 32 -11.55 14.25 8.42
N ALA A 33 -10.87 15.22 9.03
CA ALA A 33 -10.27 16.32 8.31
C ALA A 33 -9.20 15.85 7.30
N LYS A 34 -8.34 14.92 7.72
CA LYS A 34 -7.31 14.33 6.85
C LYS A 34 -7.92 13.59 5.65
N GLU A 35 -8.97 12.80 5.89
CA GLU A 35 -9.67 12.05 4.83
C GLU A 35 -10.32 13.00 3.80
N ILE A 36 -11.06 14.02 4.27
CA ILE A 36 -11.71 15.03 3.42
C ILE A 36 -10.67 15.82 2.60
N MET A 37 -9.58 16.27 3.22
CA MET A 37 -8.53 17.01 2.53
C MET A 37 -7.83 16.13 1.47
N ARG A 38 -7.64 14.85 1.76
CA ARG A 38 -7.06 13.90 0.80
C ARG A 38 -7.99 13.65 -0.39
N GLU A 39 -9.29 13.40 -0.13
CA GLU A 39 -10.29 13.23 -1.18
C GLU A 39 -10.38 14.49 -2.06
N HIS A 40 -10.42 15.68 -1.45
CA HIS A 40 -10.42 16.95 -2.16
C HIS A 40 -9.18 17.12 -3.07
N ALA A 41 -7.97 16.85 -2.55
CA ALA A 41 -6.74 16.95 -3.34
C ALA A 41 -6.73 15.98 -4.53
N SER A 42 -7.20 14.74 -4.33
CA SER A 42 -7.31 13.73 -5.39
C SER A 42 -8.28 14.15 -6.49
N ILE A 43 -9.49 14.63 -6.13
CA ILE A 43 -10.48 15.09 -7.10
C ILE A 43 -10.00 16.34 -7.83
N LYS A 44 -9.32 17.26 -7.14
CA LYS A 44 -8.72 18.45 -7.76
C LYS A 44 -7.71 18.08 -8.85
N GLN A 45 -6.84 17.12 -8.59
CA GLN A 45 -5.88 16.62 -9.58
C GLN A 45 -6.57 15.96 -10.78
N LEU A 46 -7.62 15.17 -10.53
CA LEU A 46 -8.43 14.57 -11.59
C LEU A 46 -9.06 15.64 -12.49
N LEU A 47 -9.68 16.65 -11.90
CA LEU A 47 -10.34 17.73 -12.65
C LEU A 47 -9.33 18.56 -13.46
N ALA A 48 -8.13 18.81 -12.93
CA ALA A 48 -7.07 19.49 -13.68
C ALA A 48 -6.65 18.69 -14.93
N LYS A 49 -6.46 17.35 -14.78
CA LYS A 49 -6.15 16.47 -15.93
C LYS A 49 -7.29 16.40 -16.94
N TRP A 50 -8.53 16.47 -16.49
CA TRP A 50 -9.67 16.55 -17.37
C TRP A 50 -9.69 17.84 -18.18
N ASP A 51 -9.41 18.97 -17.56
CA ASP A 51 -9.37 20.27 -18.22
C ASP A 51 -8.22 20.33 -19.27
N GLU A 52 -7.08 19.68 -18.99
CA GLU A 52 -6.00 19.50 -19.96
C GLU A 52 -6.42 18.63 -21.17
N LEU A 53 -7.17 17.54 -20.91
CA LEU A 53 -7.72 16.70 -21.97
C LEU A 53 -8.71 17.45 -22.85
N GLU A 54 -9.64 18.20 -22.27
CA GLU A 54 -10.61 19.00 -23.01
C GLU A 54 -9.93 20.09 -23.84
N ALA A 55 -8.88 20.73 -23.31
CA ALA A 55 -8.09 21.70 -24.04
C ALA A 55 -7.36 21.04 -25.25
N ALA A 56 -6.77 19.86 -25.05
CA ALA A 56 -6.11 19.12 -26.12
C ALA A 56 -7.08 18.65 -27.22
N ARG A 57 -8.28 18.16 -26.83
CA ARG A 57 -9.35 17.79 -27.78
C ARG A 57 -9.77 18.98 -28.62
N LYS A 58 -9.99 20.14 -27.98
CA LYS A 58 -10.35 21.36 -28.69
C LYS A 58 -9.26 21.78 -29.68
N GLN A 59 -7.98 21.73 -29.26
CA GLN A 59 -6.86 22.03 -30.16
C GLN A 59 -6.83 21.08 -31.38
N LEU A 60 -7.10 19.78 -31.16
CA LEU A 60 -7.16 18.79 -32.22
C LEU A 60 -8.31 19.08 -33.19
N ASP A 61 -9.49 19.44 -32.69
CA ASP A 61 -10.66 19.77 -33.51
C ASP A 61 -10.44 21.06 -34.28
N ASP A 62 -9.89 22.09 -33.63
CA ASP A 62 -9.50 23.36 -34.30
C ASP A 62 -8.49 23.11 -35.43
N ASN A 63 -7.46 22.28 -35.24
CA ASN A 63 -6.50 21.92 -36.26
C ASN A 63 -7.10 21.09 -37.40
N ARG A 64 -8.04 20.20 -37.10
CA ARG A 64 -8.77 19.43 -38.13
C ARG A 64 -9.63 20.37 -39.03
N GLU A 65 -10.25 21.39 -38.43
CA GLU A 65 -10.99 22.41 -39.20
C GLU A 65 -10.04 23.25 -40.07
N LEU A 66 -8.86 23.63 -39.55
CA LEU A 66 -7.83 24.35 -40.29
C LEU A 66 -7.25 23.52 -41.45
N ALA A 67 -7.05 22.24 -41.27
CA ALA A 67 -6.59 21.31 -42.31
C ALA A 67 -7.61 21.20 -43.49
N MET A 68 -8.89 21.44 -43.20
CA MET A 68 -9.94 21.51 -44.24
C MET A 68 -10.11 22.92 -44.84
N SER A 69 -9.33 23.89 -44.42
CA SER A 69 -9.41 25.28 -44.97
C SER A 69 -8.95 25.34 -46.40
N GLY A 70 -9.42 26.34 -47.15
CA GLY A 70 -8.99 26.53 -48.52
C GLY A 70 -7.59 27.11 -48.71
N ASP A 71 -6.87 27.40 -47.60
CA ASP A 71 -5.49 27.92 -47.61
C ASP A 71 -4.51 26.76 -47.50
N VAL A 72 -3.77 26.49 -48.56
CA VAL A 72 -2.85 25.33 -48.68
C VAL A 72 -1.70 25.39 -47.68
N GLU A 73 -1.19 26.57 -47.32
CA GLU A 73 -0.08 26.70 -46.36
C GLU A 73 -0.55 26.42 -44.95
N ILE A 74 -1.71 26.95 -44.55
CA ILE A 74 -2.31 26.74 -43.25
C ILE A 74 -2.72 25.25 -43.08
N ALA A 75 -3.33 24.67 -44.12
CA ALA A 75 -3.73 23.27 -44.11
C ALA A 75 -2.55 22.31 -43.93
N ALA A 76 -1.41 22.60 -44.62
CA ALA A 76 -0.22 21.76 -44.51
C ALA A 76 0.41 21.80 -43.10
N ILE A 77 0.42 22.96 -42.43
CA ILE A 77 0.92 23.11 -41.06
C ILE A 77 -0.01 22.35 -40.07
N ALA A 78 -1.31 22.54 -40.25
CA ALA A 78 -2.29 21.88 -39.41
C ALA A 78 -2.23 20.33 -39.53
N ASP A 79 -2.07 19.80 -40.76
CA ASP A 79 -1.91 18.37 -41.00
C ASP A 79 -0.65 17.79 -40.36
N ASP A 80 0.45 18.56 -40.29
CA ASP A 80 1.70 18.10 -39.64
C ASP A 80 1.58 18.03 -38.11
N GLU A 81 0.74 18.89 -37.50
CA GLU A 81 0.51 18.90 -36.03
C GLU A 81 -0.52 17.86 -35.54
N ILE A 82 -1.46 17.42 -36.37
CA ILE A 82 -2.54 16.50 -36.02
C ILE A 82 -2.02 15.21 -35.38
N PRO A 83 -1.01 14.49 -35.89
CA PRO A 83 -0.52 13.26 -35.29
C PRO A 83 -0.01 13.42 -33.86
N ASP A 84 0.69 14.54 -33.59
CA ASP A 84 1.20 14.84 -32.25
C ASP A 84 0.06 15.20 -31.29
N LEU A 85 -0.95 15.92 -31.73
CA LEU A 85 -2.13 16.24 -30.95
C LEU A 85 -2.98 14.99 -30.66
N GLU A 86 -3.17 14.09 -31.64
CA GLU A 86 -3.85 12.81 -31.44
C GLU A 86 -3.16 11.96 -30.37
N LYS A 87 -1.83 11.90 -30.41
CA LYS A 87 -1.05 11.20 -29.37
C LYS A 87 -1.24 11.84 -28.01
N ARG A 88 -1.16 13.17 -27.91
CA ARG A 88 -1.38 13.89 -26.63
C ARG A 88 -2.78 13.65 -26.07
N VAL A 89 -3.81 13.68 -26.92
CA VAL A 89 -5.19 13.37 -26.51
C VAL A 89 -5.29 11.94 -25.95
N ALA A 90 -4.70 10.95 -26.64
CA ALA A 90 -4.69 9.57 -26.18
C ALA A 90 -3.94 9.39 -24.85
N ASP A 91 -2.82 10.10 -24.65
CA ASP A 91 -2.06 10.09 -23.41
C ASP A 91 -2.86 10.71 -22.24
N PHE A 92 -3.48 11.88 -22.46
CA PHE A 92 -4.35 12.52 -21.45
C PHE A 92 -5.61 11.71 -21.15
N GLU A 93 -6.26 11.08 -22.14
CA GLU A 93 -7.39 10.17 -21.93
C GLU A 93 -6.99 9.03 -20.98
N ARG A 94 -5.84 8.44 -21.22
CA ARG A 94 -5.29 7.38 -20.36
C ARG A 94 -5.00 7.88 -18.95
N GLU A 95 -4.44 9.08 -18.78
CA GLU A 95 -4.19 9.67 -17.47
C GLU A 95 -5.47 9.95 -16.69
N VAL A 96 -6.52 10.44 -17.34
CA VAL A 96 -7.84 10.67 -16.73
C VAL A 96 -8.47 9.34 -16.32
N GLN A 97 -8.40 8.31 -17.18
CA GLN A 97 -8.90 6.98 -16.85
C GLN A 97 -8.20 6.39 -15.63
N ILE A 98 -6.87 6.55 -15.53
CA ILE A 98 -6.08 6.12 -14.36
C ILE A 98 -6.51 6.88 -13.10
N ALA A 99 -6.73 8.19 -13.22
CA ALA A 99 -7.12 9.03 -12.07
C ALA A 99 -8.57 8.77 -11.60
N LEU A 100 -9.41 8.20 -12.46
CA LEU A 100 -10.78 7.78 -12.12
C LEU A 100 -10.84 6.44 -11.38
N LEU A 101 -9.79 5.61 -11.46
CA LEU A 101 -9.75 4.35 -10.72
C LEU A 101 -9.77 4.63 -9.22
N PRO A 102 -10.50 3.81 -8.44
CA PRO A 102 -10.49 3.95 -6.99
C PRO A 102 -9.05 3.82 -6.48
N SER A 103 -8.56 4.88 -5.82
CA SER A 103 -7.26 4.85 -5.17
C SER A 103 -7.33 3.91 -3.96
N ASP A 104 -6.36 3.03 -3.83
CA ASP A 104 -6.16 2.27 -2.60
C ASP A 104 -5.70 3.25 -1.50
N GLU A 105 -6.38 3.23 -0.34
CA GLU A 105 -6.02 4.07 0.82
C GLU A 105 -4.57 3.88 1.27
N ASN A 106 -3.97 2.77 0.89
CA ASN A 106 -2.61 2.41 1.25
C ASN A 106 -1.54 2.93 0.26
N GLU A 107 -1.92 3.40 -0.94
CA GLU A 107 -0.96 3.74 -2.01
C GLU A 107 0.09 4.78 -1.60
N ASP A 108 -0.28 5.75 -0.75
CA ASP A 108 0.62 6.81 -0.27
C ASP A 108 1.32 6.49 1.04
N ARG A 109 1.13 5.28 1.58
CA ARG A 109 1.78 4.88 2.84
C ARG A 109 3.24 4.50 2.61
N ASP A 110 4.03 4.58 3.69
CA ASP A 110 5.33 3.93 3.77
C ASP A 110 5.15 2.42 3.55
N ALA A 111 6.14 1.77 2.95
CA ALA A 111 6.15 0.33 2.75
C ALA A 111 7.12 -0.36 3.72
N ILE A 112 6.71 -1.50 4.24
CA ILE A 112 7.58 -2.45 4.92
C ILE A 112 7.90 -3.56 3.92
N VAL A 113 9.18 -3.70 3.61
CA VAL A 113 9.69 -4.73 2.71
C VAL A 113 10.34 -5.82 3.55
N GLU A 114 9.87 -7.04 3.38
CA GLU A 114 10.38 -8.22 4.03
C GLU A 114 10.93 -9.19 2.99
N ILE A 115 12.20 -9.54 3.10
CA ILE A 115 12.89 -10.47 2.21
C ILE A 115 13.29 -11.69 3.02
N ARG A 116 12.90 -12.88 2.55
CA ARG A 116 13.31 -14.16 3.16
C ARG A 116 13.95 -15.09 2.14
N ALA A 117 14.99 -15.78 2.58
CA ALA A 117 15.56 -16.88 1.81
C ALA A 117 14.50 -17.99 1.65
N GLY A 118 14.26 -18.41 0.41
CA GLY A 118 13.36 -19.50 0.06
C GLY A 118 14.11 -20.83 -0.16
N THR A 119 13.74 -21.54 -1.21
CA THR A 119 14.37 -22.82 -1.56
C THR A 119 15.76 -22.60 -2.17
N GLY A 120 16.81 -23.18 -1.60
CA GLY A 120 18.18 -23.11 -2.15
C GLY A 120 19.29 -23.03 -1.10
N GLY A 121 18.94 -23.11 0.20
CA GLY A 121 19.92 -23.10 1.29
C GLY A 121 20.72 -21.80 1.37
N SER A 122 22.05 -21.90 1.49
CA SER A 122 22.96 -20.75 1.60
C SER A 122 22.90 -19.82 0.37
N GLU A 123 22.70 -20.36 -0.83
CA GLU A 123 22.57 -19.57 -2.04
C GLU A 123 21.30 -18.68 -2.03
N ALA A 124 20.20 -19.20 -1.50
CA ALA A 124 18.99 -18.41 -1.30
C ALA A 124 19.22 -17.25 -0.32
N ALA A 125 20.02 -17.44 0.73
CA ALA A 125 20.37 -16.39 1.68
C ALA A 125 21.27 -15.31 1.06
N ILE A 126 22.22 -15.69 0.21
CA ILE A 126 23.05 -14.75 -0.53
C ILE A 126 22.20 -13.96 -1.53
N PHE A 127 21.29 -14.62 -2.23
CA PHE A 127 20.38 -13.95 -3.15
C PHE A 127 19.41 -12.99 -2.42
N ALA A 128 18.96 -13.35 -1.23
CA ALA A 128 18.17 -12.43 -0.39
C ALA A 128 18.95 -11.14 -0.05
N ALA A 129 20.26 -11.24 0.20
CA ALA A 129 21.12 -10.06 0.41
C ALA A 129 21.34 -9.24 -0.88
N ASP A 130 21.39 -9.90 -2.04
CA ASP A 130 21.46 -9.19 -3.31
C ASP A 130 20.20 -8.41 -3.59
N LEU A 131 18.99 -8.98 -3.34
CA LEU A 131 17.71 -8.28 -3.45
C LEU A 131 17.61 -7.12 -2.44
N TYR A 132 18.05 -7.34 -1.19
CA TYR A 132 18.11 -6.27 -0.19
C TYR A 132 18.93 -5.09 -0.69
N ARG A 133 20.14 -5.33 -1.22
CA ARG A 133 20.99 -4.30 -1.79
C ARG A 133 20.36 -3.60 -2.98
N MET A 134 19.73 -4.35 -3.88
CA MET A 134 19.00 -3.85 -5.05
C MET A 134 17.90 -2.86 -4.64
N TYR A 135 17.06 -3.21 -3.66
CA TYR A 135 15.99 -2.31 -3.21
C TYR A 135 16.51 -1.08 -2.46
N HIS A 136 17.59 -1.21 -1.70
CA HIS A 136 18.23 -0.04 -1.06
C HIS A 136 18.78 0.95 -2.10
N ARG A 137 19.45 0.45 -3.13
CA ARG A 137 19.95 1.30 -4.23
C ARG A 137 18.81 1.93 -5.04
N TYR A 138 17.76 1.18 -5.29
CA TYR A 138 16.55 1.74 -5.91
C TYR A 138 15.96 2.86 -5.07
N ALA A 139 15.81 2.65 -3.77
CA ALA A 139 15.29 3.68 -2.87
C ALA A 139 16.16 4.94 -2.85
N GLU A 140 17.49 4.77 -2.82
CA GLU A 140 18.45 5.88 -2.88
C GLU A 140 18.33 6.66 -4.20
N SER A 141 18.29 5.98 -5.35
CA SER A 141 18.14 6.61 -6.67
C SER A 141 16.80 7.33 -6.84
N ALA A 142 15.72 6.80 -6.24
CA ALA A 142 14.38 7.38 -6.25
C ALA A 142 14.18 8.47 -5.18
N GLY A 143 15.21 8.83 -4.40
CA GLY A 143 15.14 9.84 -3.33
C GLY A 143 14.27 9.40 -2.13
N LEU A 144 14.07 8.09 -1.95
CA LEU A 144 13.33 7.51 -0.84
C LEU A 144 14.27 7.24 0.35
N LYS A 145 13.71 7.18 1.55
CA LYS A 145 14.49 6.87 2.77
C LYS A 145 14.27 5.43 3.18
N THR A 146 15.34 4.73 3.51
CA THR A 146 15.30 3.37 4.05
C THR A 146 15.71 3.35 5.52
N GLU A 147 15.10 2.46 6.29
CA GLU A 147 15.39 2.22 7.70
C GLU A 147 15.30 0.73 7.97
N ASP A 148 16.40 0.14 8.43
CA ASP A 148 16.46 -1.27 8.79
C ASP A 148 15.71 -1.49 10.11
N LEU A 149 14.80 -2.46 10.11
CA LEU A 149 14.00 -2.82 11.28
C LEU A 149 14.55 -4.09 11.94
N GLU A 150 14.75 -5.14 11.15
CA GLU A 150 15.21 -6.43 11.65
C GLU A 150 16.01 -7.18 10.57
N SER A 151 17.05 -7.87 10.97
CA SER A 151 17.80 -8.74 10.07
C SER A 151 18.32 -9.98 10.79
N SER A 152 18.22 -11.12 10.11
CA SER A 152 18.77 -12.40 10.56
C SER A 152 19.84 -12.86 9.56
N PRO A 153 21.12 -12.71 9.88
CA PRO A 153 22.20 -13.10 8.99
C PRO A 153 22.30 -14.64 8.87
N SER A 154 22.86 -15.09 7.75
CA SER A 154 23.17 -16.50 7.52
C SER A 154 24.64 -16.77 7.81
N GLU A 155 24.99 -18.00 8.24
CA GLU A 155 26.36 -18.40 8.60
C GLU A 155 27.35 -18.31 7.41
N LEU A 156 26.91 -18.55 6.18
CA LEU A 156 27.73 -18.50 4.97
C LEU A 156 27.61 -17.16 4.20
N GLY A 157 27.12 -16.12 4.89
CA GLY A 157 26.86 -14.82 4.30
C GLY A 157 25.41 -14.67 3.77
N GLY A 158 24.97 -13.42 3.61
CA GLY A 158 23.59 -13.11 3.22
C GLY A 158 22.63 -13.10 4.40
N PHE A 159 21.34 -13.09 4.12
CA PHE A 159 20.27 -12.99 5.10
C PHE A 159 19.32 -14.20 5.00
N LYS A 160 18.99 -14.80 6.17
CA LYS A 160 17.82 -15.69 6.28
C LYS A 160 16.54 -14.87 6.15
N GLU A 161 16.55 -13.68 6.77
CA GLU A 161 15.48 -12.71 6.75
C GLU A 161 16.05 -11.30 6.87
N ALA A 162 15.48 -10.34 6.14
CA ALA A 162 15.75 -8.92 6.27
C ALA A 162 14.45 -8.15 6.14
N ILE A 163 14.19 -7.24 7.10
CA ILE A 163 12.99 -6.40 7.16
C ILE A 163 13.44 -4.95 7.26
N PHE A 164 12.98 -4.12 6.34
CA PHE A 164 13.28 -2.69 6.34
C PHE A 164 12.07 -1.87 5.90
N ARG A 165 12.01 -0.64 6.36
CA ARG A 165 11.01 0.34 5.98
C ARG A 165 11.53 1.22 4.85
N VAL A 166 10.68 1.50 3.89
CA VAL A 166 10.92 2.50 2.85
C VAL A 166 9.89 3.61 3.02
N SER A 167 10.35 4.85 3.13
CA SER A 167 9.52 6.04 3.38
C SER A 167 9.71 7.06 2.28
N GLY A 168 8.62 7.73 1.89
CA GLY A 168 8.62 8.76 0.86
C GLY A 168 7.29 8.89 0.16
N GLU A 169 7.28 9.52 -1.01
CA GLU A 169 6.08 9.75 -1.79
C GLU A 169 5.68 8.51 -2.59
N SER A 170 4.43 8.05 -2.39
CA SER A 170 3.81 6.93 -3.13
C SER A 170 4.65 5.64 -3.14
N VAL A 171 5.32 5.35 -2.01
CA VAL A 171 6.26 4.22 -1.89
C VAL A 171 5.55 2.89 -2.08
N PHE A 172 4.45 2.68 -1.34
CA PHE A 172 3.70 1.43 -1.43
C PHE A 172 3.15 1.21 -2.85
N ARG A 173 2.67 2.26 -3.51
CA ARG A 173 2.20 2.21 -4.89
C ARG A 173 3.27 1.72 -5.85
N LYS A 174 4.55 2.10 -5.65
CA LYS A 174 5.67 1.69 -6.50
C LYS A 174 6.11 0.26 -6.20
N LEU A 175 6.27 -0.09 -4.92
CA LEU A 175 6.89 -1.33 -4.51
C LEU A 175 5.94 -2.52 -4.34
N ARG A 176 4.62 -2.32 -4.23
CA ARG A 176 3.64 -3.42 -4.03
C ARG A 176 3.74 -4.54 -5.05
N TYR A 177 4.17 -4.22 -6.26
CA TYR A 177 4.35 -5.19 -7.35
C TYR A 177 5.59 -6.07 -7.20
N GLU A 178 6.48 -5.75 -6.26
CA GLU A 178 7.65 -6.56 -5.95
C GLU A 178 7.33 -7.76 -5.04
N SER A 179 6.10 -7.84 -4.53
CA SER A 179 5.65 -8.94 -3.68
C SER A 179 5.54 -10.24 -4.45
N GLY A 180 6.18 -11.30 -3.96
CA GLY A 180 6.12 -12.64 -4.53
C GLY A 180 7.42 -13.41 -4.44
N VAL A 181 7.53 -14.47 -5.26
CA VAL A 181 8.71 -15.34 -5.31
C VAL A 181 9.66 -14.89 -6.41
N HIS A 182 10.87 -14.50 -6.04
CA HIS A 182 11.97 -14.17 -6.94
C HIS A 182 12.87 -15.37 -7.12
N ARG A 183 13.15 -15.73 -8.37
CA ARG A 183 13.97 -16.90 -8.73
C ARG A 183 15.30 -16.48 -9.34
N VAL A 184 16.39 -16.98 -8.81
CA VAL A 184 17.73 -16.78 -9.35
C VAL A 184 18.26 -18.04 -10.02
N GLN A 185 18.97 -17.86 -11.14
CA GLN A 185 19.71 -18.88 -11.85
C GLN A 185 21.15 -18.39 -12.03
N ARG A 186 22.08 -18.98 -11.25
CA ARG A 186 23.53 -18.69 -11.36
C ARG A 186 24.34 -19.85 -10.82
N VAL A 187 25.65 -19.83 -11.07
CA VAL A 187 26.60 -20.69 -10.40
C VAL A 187 26.88 -20.11 -9.02
N PRO A 188 26.50 -20.77 -7.92
CA PRO A 188 26.75 -20.26 -6.57
C PRO A 188 28.25 -20.13 -6.28
N ALA A 189 28.63 -19.19 -5.43
CA ALA A 189 30.01 -19.07 -4.95
C ALA A 189 30.50 -20.34 -4.21
N THR A 190 29.59 -21.16 -3.70
CA THR A 190 29.81 -22.41 -2.99
C THR A 190 29.90 -23.64 -3.91
N GLU A 191 29.66 -23.48 -5.22
CA GLU A 191 29.65 -24.60 -6.19
C GLU A 191 31.02 -24.77 -6.86
N ALA A 192 31.68 -25.89 -6.57
CA ALA A 192 33.03 -26.18 -7.10
C ALA A 192 33.02 -26.71 -8.55
N GLN A 193 31.89 -27.25 -9.04
CA GLN A 193 31.81 -27.91 -10.35
C GLN A 193 31.19 -26.99 -11.44
N GLY A 194 30.93 -25.75 -11.15
CA GLY A 194 30.39 -24.77 -12.11
C GLY A 194 28.95 -25.02 -12.55
N ARG A 195 28.16 -25.82 -11.81
CA ARG A 195 26.78 -26.13 -12.17
C ARG A 195 25.87 -24.93 -11.82
N ILE A 196 24.94 -24.64 -12.72
CA ILE A 196 23.93 -23.61 -12.48
C ILE A 196 22.90 -24.14 -11.49
N HIS A 197 22.75 -23.44 -10.37
CA HIS A 197 21.70 -23.71 -9.39
C HIS A 197 20.52 -22.75 -9.57
N THR A 198 19.35 -23.22 -9.16
CA THR A 198 18.14 -22.43 -9.11
C THR A 198 17.71 -22.27 -7.67
N SER A 199 17.76 -21.04 -7.16
CA SER A 199 17.35 -20.70 -5.81
C SER A 199 16.21 -19.67 -5.84
N THR A 200 15.51 -19.53 -4.72
CA THR A 200 14.42 -18.56 -4.58
C THR A 200 14.58 -17.72 -3.31
N ALA A 201 14.11 -16.49 -3.39
CA ALA A 201 13.83 -15.65 -2.22
C ALA A 201 12.41 -15.11 -2.34
N THR A 202 11.75 -14.92 -1.23
CA THR A 202 10.40 -14.33 -1.17
C THR A 202 10.50 -12.89 -0.74
N VAL A 203 9.75 -12.03 -1.39
CA VAL A 203 9.60 -10.61 -1.05
C VAL A 203 8.15 -10.36 -0.68
N ALA A 204 7.89 -9.79 0.48
CA ALA A 204 6.59 -9.25 0.85
C ALA A 204 6.70 -7.75 1.00
N VAL A 205 5.76 -7.02 0.40
CA VAL A 205 5.65 -5.57 0.54
C VAL A 205 4.30 -5.28 1.16
N LEU A 206 4.31 -4.70 2.34
CA LEU A 206 3.13 -4.42 3.13
C LEU A 206 3.08 -2.93 3.47
N PRO A 207 1.88 -2.32 3.49
CA PRO A 207 1.78 -0.93 3.91
C PRO A 207 2.09 -0.84 5.41
N LYS A 208 2.78 0.22 5.83
CA LYS A 208 3.02 0.49 7.25
C LYS A 208 1.67 0.62 7.96
N ALA A 209 1.47 -0.17 9.01
CA ALA A 209 0.30 -0.05 9.87
C ALA A 209 0.27 1.35 10.52
N GLU A 210 -0.90 1.94 10.61
CA GLU A 210 -1.09 3.16 11.41
C GLU A 210 -1.05 2.80 12.89
N ASP A 211 -0.62 3.74 13.72
CA ASP A 211 -0.64 3.56 15.17
C ASP A 211 -2.08 3.33 15.64
N VAL A 212 -2.26 2.26 16.39
CA VAL A 212 -3.58 1.86 16.86
C VAL A 212 -3.93 2.67 18.08
N ASP A 213 -4.57 3.81 17.88
CA ASP A 213 -5.18 4.56 18.99
C ASP A 213 -6.48 3.89 19.44
N LEU A 214 -6.59 3.66 20.73
CA LEU A 214 -7.79 3.16 21.37
C LEU A 214 -8.42 4.26 22.24
N GLU A 215 -9.47 4.88 21.74
CA GLU A 215 -10.29 5.79 22.52
C GLU A 215 -11.46 5.00 23.14
N LEU A 216 -11.56 5.04 24.48
CA LEU A 216 -12.69 4.45 25.19
C LEU A 216 -13.79 5.51 25.35
N LYS A 217 -14.84 5.40 24.56
CA LYS A 217 -16.00 6.28 24.70
C LYS A 217 -16.83 5.89 25.92
N PRO A 218 -17.27 6.84 26.76
CA PRO A 218 -18.09 6.55 27.92
C PRO A 218 -19.41 5.82 27.60
N GLU A 219 -19.98 6.06 26.42
CA GLU A 219 -21.21 5.43 25.91
C GLU A 219 -21.04 3.91 25.63
N ASP A 220 -19.81 3.47 25.33
CA ASP A 220 -19.48 2.08 25.08
C ASP A 220 -19.22 1.29 26.37
N LEU A 221 -19.27 1.95 27.52
CA LEU A 221 -18.91 1.34 28.81
C LEU A 221 -20.14 1.21 29.71
N ARG A 222 -20.39 0.01 30.20
CA ARG A 222 -21.33 -0.25 31.27
C ARG A 222 -20.55 -0.57 32.54
N ILE A 223 -20.72 0.28 33.57
CA ILE A 223 -20.01 0.17 34.84
C ILE A 223 -21.00 -0.25 35.91
N GLU A 224 -20.73 -1.38 36.56
CA GLU A 224 -21.52 -1.92 37.66
C GLU A 224 -20.66 -1.99 38.92
N VAL A 225 -21.27 -1.65 40.05
CA VAL A 225 -20.62 -1.72 41.36
C VAL A 225 -21.27 -2.80 42.19
N SER A 226 -20.47 -3.51 42.98
CA SER A 226 -20.94 -4.58 43.84
C SER A 226 -20.08 -4.69 45.10
N ARG A 227 -20.51 -5.49 46.05
CA ARG A 227 -19.69 -5.83 47.21
C ARG A 227 -18.54 -6.71 46.82
N SER A 228 -17.40 -6.51 47.48
CA SER A 228 -16.23 -7.37 47.28
C SER A 228 -16.51 -8.76 47.80
N GLY A 229 -16.09 -9.81 47.07
CA GLY A 229 -16.17 -11.20 47.53
C GLY A 229 -14.86 -11.64 48.16
N GLY A 230 -14.92 -12.47 49.22
CA GLY A 230 -13.76 -13.08 49.85
C GLY A 230 -13.75 -12.94 51.34
N PRO A 231 -12.80 -13.61 52.06
CA PRO A 231 -12.64 -13.50 53.50
C PRO A 231 -12.20 -12.08 53.85
N GLY A 232 -13.01 -11.35 54.64
CA GLY A 232 -12.73 -9.95 55.02
C GLY A 232 -13.59 -9.48 56.16
N GLY A 233 -13.19 -8.38 56.79
CA GLY A 233 -13.90 -7.73 57.88
C GLY A 233 -15.06 -6.85 57.40
N GLN A 234 -15.56 -5.95 58.26
CA GLN A 234 -16.72 -5.11 58.05
C GLN A 234 -16.69 -4.31 56.75
N GLY A 235 -15.50 -3.81 56.29
CA GLY A 235 -15.33 -3.04 55.06
C GLY A 235 -15.55 -3.82 53.77
N VAL A 236 -15.37 -5.16 53.76
CA VAL A 236 -15.62 -6.04 52.59
C VAL A 236 -17.11 -6.35 52.47
N ASN A 237 -17.79 -6.50 53.59
CA ASN A 237 -19.19 -6.96 53.63
C ASN A 237 -20.22 -5.82 53.52
N THR A 238 -19.83 -4.59 53.83
CA THR A 238 -20.74 -3.45 53.89
C THR A 238 -20.55 -2.40 52.78
N THR A 239 -19.37 -2.37 52.14
CA THR A 239 -19.04 -1.31 51.15
C THR A 239 -19.05 -1.87 49.73
N ASP A 240 -19.75 -1.20 48.80
CA ASP A 240 -19.77 -1.55 47.38
C ASP A 240 -18.47 -1.05 46.71
N SER A 241 -17.35 -1.77 46.98
CA SER A 241 -16.02 -1.36 46.49
C SER A 241 -15.58 -2.09 45.24
N ALA A 242 -16.19 -3.20 44.88
CA ALA A 242 -15.87 -3.92 43.65
C ALA A 242 -16.51 -3.25 42.44
N VAL A 243 -15.76 -3.08 41.37
CA VAL A 243 -16.20 -2.47 40.14
C VAL A 243 -16.04 -3.47 38.99
N GLN A 244 -17.11 -3.63 38.22
CA GLN A 244 -17.13 -4.40 36.99
C GLN A 244 -17.37 -3.42 35.85
N VAL A 245 -16.51 -3.48 34.82
CA VAL A 245 -16.63 -2.68 33.59
C VAL A 245 -16.82 -3.63 32.43
N LEU A 246 -17.93 -3.46 31.70
CA LEU A 246 -18.25 -4.15 30.47
C LEU A 246 -18.05 -3.18 29.30
N HIS A 247 -17.24 -3.55 28.33
CA HIS A 247 -17.19 -2.86 27.05
C HIS A 247 -18.24 -3.48 26.12
N ILE A 248 -19.30 -2.71 25.82
CA ILE A 248 -20.50 -3.18 25.12
C ILE A 248 -20.18 -3.75 23.74
N PRO A 249 -19.39 -3.05 22.86
CA PRO A 249 -19.15 -3.52 21.50
C PRO A 249 -18.39 -4.85 21.43
N THR A 250 -17.46 -5.10 22.37
CA THR A 250 -16.61 -6.31 22.33
C THR A 250 -17.04 -7.40 23.32
N GLY A 251 -17.97 -7.08 24.24
CA GLY A 251 -18.38 -7.97 25.32
C GLY A 251 -17.28 -8.23 26.36
N THR A 252 -16.19 -7.45 26.34
CA THR A 252 -15.07 -7.68 27.27
C THR A 252 -15.43 -7.17 28.67
N ILE A 253 -15.32 -8.06 29.66
CA ILE A 253 -15.63 -7.76 31.07
C ILE A 253 -14.32 -7.72 31.87
N VAL A 254 -14.17 -6.68 32.69
CA VAL A 254 -13.09 -6.54 33.66
C VAL A 254 -13.68 -6.27 35.03
N ARG A 255 -13.32 -7.08 36.02
CA ARG A 255 -13.71 -6.89 37.44
C ARG A 255 -12.46 -6.55 38.24
N CYS A 256 -12.55 -5.51 39.07
CA CYS A 256 -11.50 -5.10 40.00
C CYS A 256 -12.09 -4.96 41.42
N GLN A 257 -11.49 -5.62 42.41
CA GLN A 257 -11.90 -5.60 43.80
C GLN A 257 -10.71 -5.52 44.79
N ASP A 258 -9.51 -5.21 44.27
CA ASP A 258 -8.25 -5.29 45.02
C ASP A 258 -8.11 -4.18 46.07
N GLY A 259 -8.74 -3.02 45.82
CA GLY A 259 -8.66 -1.87 46.72
C GLY A 259 -9.93 -1.66 47.55
N ARG A 260 -9.79 -0.92 48.68
CA ARG A 260 -10.93 -0.51 49.51
C ARG A 260 -11.70 0.69 48.88
N SER A 261 -11.12 1.38 47.92
CA SER A 261 -11.71 2.55 47.28
C SER A 261 -12.33 2.18 45.94
N GLN A 262 -13.61 2.39 45.79
CA GLN A 262 -14.38 2.21 44.54
C GLN A 262 -13.77 3.00 43.39
N ILE A 263 -13.34 4.27 43.61
CA ILE A 263 -12.76 5.13 42.59
C ILE A 263 -11.46 4.52 42.06
N LYS A 264 -10.56 4.07 42.94
CA LYS A 264 -9.29 3.43 42.53
C LYS A 264 -9.54 2.11 41.81
N ASN A 265 -10.53 1.32 42.22
CA ASN A 265 -10.90 0.08 41.54
C ASN A 265 -11.48 0.38 40.14
N LYS A 266 -12.27 1.45 39.97
CA LYS A 266 -12.78 1.89 38.66
C LYS A 266 -11.64 2.30 37.72
N GLU A 267 -10.71 3.15 38.18
CA GLU A 267 -9.54 3.56 37.38
C GLU A 267 -8.70 2.36 36.95
N ARG A 268 -8.46 1.44 37.88
CA ARG A 268 -7.70 0.21 37.59
C ARG A 268 -8.42 -0.71 36.62
N ALA A 269 -9.75 -0.89 36.79
CA ALA A 269 -10.55 -1.69 35.86
C ALA A 269 -10.53 -1.08 34.44
N LEU A 270 -10.64 0.24 34.31
CA LEU A 270 -10.52 0.94 33.02
C LEU A 270 -9.13 0.80 32.40
N SER A 271 -8.07 0.88 33.21
CA SER A 271 -6.69 0.66 32.74
C SER A 271 -6.49 -0.76 32.22
N ILE A 272 -6.98 -1.78 32.94
CA ILE A 272 -6.91 -3.17 32.52
C ILE A 272 -7.75 -3.39 31.24
N LEU A 273 -8.94 -2.79 31.17
CA LEU A 273 -9.78 -2.88 29.99
C LEU A 273 -9.08 -2.29 28.76
N ARG A 274 -8.45 -1.10 28.90
CA ARG A 274 -7.66 -0.50 27.82
C ARG A 274 -6.57 -1.44 27.33
N ALA A 275 -5.79 -2.00 28.24
CA ALA A 275 -4.71 -2.93 27.90
C ALA A 275 -5.23 -4.15 27.13
N ARG A 276 -6.34 -4.78 27.60
CA ARG A 276 -6.94 -5.94 26.92
C ARG A 276 -7.51 -5.62 25.55
N LEU A 277 -8.16 -4.47 25.40
CA LEU A 277 -8.71 -4.06 24.10
C LEU A 277 -7.60 -3.68 23.12
N LEU A 278 -6.53 -3.04 23.58
CA LEU A 278 -5.35 -2.73 22.77
C LEU A 278 -4.66 -4.03 22.30
N GLU A 279 -4.43 -4.98 23.23
CA GLU A 279 -3.86 -6.29 22.89
C GLU A 279 -4.72 -7.06 21.88
N ARG A 280 -6.04 -7.03 22.05
CA ARG A 280 -6.96 -7.68 21.10
C ARG A 280 -6.86 -7.02 19.71
N LYS A 281 -6.90 -5.71 19.63
CA LYS A 281 -6.81 -4.97 18.37
C LYS A 281 -5.46 -5.21 17.69
N GLN A 282 -4.36 -5.19 18.44
CA GLN A 282 -3.03 -5.53 17.92
C GLN A 282 -2.96 -6.96 17.38
N ARG A 283 -3.62 -7.92 18.06
CA ARG A 283 -3.69 -9.31 17.59
C ARG A 283 -4.49 -9.43 16.29
N GLU A 284 -5.66 -8.80 16.22
CA GLU A 284 -6.49 -8.80 15.01
C GLU A 284 -5.75 -8.16 13.81
N GLU A 285 -4.99 -7.10 14.04
CA GLU A 285 -4.15 -6.48 13.01
C GLU A 285 -2.97 -7.35 12.62
N ALA A 286 -2.29 -7.97 13.57
CA ALA A 286 -1.20 -8.92 13.30
C ALA A 286 -1.69 -10.15 12.50
N GLU A 287 -2.91 -10.64 12.77
CA GLU A 287 -3.53 -11.73 12.03
C GLU A 287 -3.85 -11.31 10.59
N LYS A 288 -4.41 -10.12 10.39
CA LYS A 288 -4.66 -9.54 9.05
C LYS A 288 -3.36 -9.38 8.28
N TYR A 289 -2.35 -8.80 8.90
CA TYR A 289 -1.01 -8.61 8.33
C TYR A 289 -0.38 -9.95 7.93
N SER A 290 -0.45 -10.94 8.82
CA SER A 290 0.05 -12.30 8.56
C SER A 290 -0.70 -13.02 7.43
N ALA A 291 -2.03 -12.82 7.33
CA ALA A 291 -2.85 -13.37 6.26
C ALA A 291 -2.52 -12.72 4.91
N GLN A 292 -2.40 -11.39 4.87
CA GLN A 292 -2.03 -10.64 3.68
C GLN A 292 -0.64 -11.03 3.18
N ARG A 293 0.34 -11.12 4.10
CA ARG A 293 1.68 -11.60 3.80
C ARG A 293 1.68 -12.99 3.19
N ARG A 294 0.96 -13.95 3.79
CA ARG A 294 0.86 -15.32 3.28
C ARG A 294 0.26 -15.37 1.87
N GLY A 295 -0.72 -14.52 1.58
CA GLY A 295 -1.30 -14.39 0.25
C GLY A 295 -0.31 -13.90 -0.79
N GLN A 296 0.64 -13.03 -0.42
CA GLN A 296 1.65 -12.50 -1.32
C GLN A 296 2.78 -13.50 -1.64
N ILE A 297 3.20 -14.32 -0.66
CA ILE A 297 4.41 -15.15 -0.78
C ILE A 297 4.11 -16.59 -1.22
N GLY A 298 2.87 -17.05 -1.09
CA GLY A 298 2.50 -18.44 -1.37
C GLY A 298 3.31 -19.42 -0.53
N THR A 299 3.77 -20.52 -1.16
CA THR A 299 4.64 -21.54 -0.55
C THR A 299 6.14 -21.20 -0.66
N GLY A 300 6.50 -20.18 -1.47
CA GLY A 300 7.90 -19.85 -1.80
C GLY A 300 8.55 -20.85 -2.76
N GLY A 301 7.75 -21.70 -3.39
CA GLY A 301 8.19 -22.69 -4.36
C GLY A 301 8.72 -22.08 -5.66
N ARG A 302 9.57 -22.82 -6.38
CA ARG A 302 10.17 -22.34 -7.63
C ARG A 302 9.16 -22.14 -8.76
N GLU A 303 8.02 -22.81 -8.68
CA GLU A 303 6.89 -22.73 -9.60
C GLU A 303 6.11 -21.42 -9.49
N GLU A 304 6.02 -20.85 -8.29
CA GLU A 304 5.26 -19.63 -7.98
C GLU A 304 6.01 -18.32 -8.33
N LYS A 305 7.12 -18.47 -9.06
CA LYS A 305 7.96 -17.32 -9.42
C LYS A 305 7.21 -16.21 -10.14
N ILE A 306 7.36 -14.99 -9.66
CA ILE A 306 6.93 -13.77 -10.36
C ILE A 306 8.02 -13.27 -11.30
N ARG A 307 9.29 -13.40 -10.92
CA ARG A 307 10.44 -12.90 -11.68
C ARG A 307 11.61 -13.87 -11.66
N THR A 308 12.36 -13.95 -12.77
CA THR A 308 13.56 -14.76 -12.90
C THR A 308 14.77 -13.91 -13.24
N TYR A 309 15.82 -14.03 -12.43
CA TYR A 309 17.12 -13.40 -12.59
C TYR A 309 18.12 -14.44 -13.13
N ASN A 310 18.48 -14.36 -14.41
CA ASN A 310 19.37 -15.30 -15.09
C ASN A 310 20.73 -14.65 -15.31
N PHE A 311 21.68 -14.92 -14.44
CA PHE A 311 23.02 -14.36 -14.48
C PHE A 311 23.84 -14.81 -15.72
N PRO A 312 23.87 -16.10 -16.10
CA PRO A 312 24.58 -16.52 -17.29
C PRO A 312 24.15 -15.84 -18.59
N GLN A 313 22.88 -15.41 -18.66
CA GLN A 313 22.33 -14.73 -19.84
C GLN A 313 22.20 -13.22 -19.65
N ASN A 314 22.68 -12.67 -18.53
CA ASN A 314 22.49 -11.26 -18.15
C ASN A 314 21.06 -10.76 -18.36
N ARG A 315 20.05 -11.56 -17.93
CA ARG A 315 18.63 -11.38 -18.25
C ARG A 315 17.76 -11.43 -17.03
N VAL A 316 16.80 -10.48 -16.95
CA VAL A 316 15.67 -10.50 -16.01
C VAL A 316 14.38 -10.68 -16.80
N THR A 317 13.50 -11.58 -16.35
CA THR A 317 12.17 -11.79 -16.95
C THR A 317 11.11 -11.71 -15.88
N ASP A 318 10.16 -10.77 -16.01
CA ASP A 318 8.95 -10.73 -15.21
C ASP A 318 7.86 -11.58 -15.90
N HIS A 319 7.38 -12.60 -15.19
CA HIS A 319 6.43 -13.56 -15.78
C HIS A 319 5.00 -13.08 -15.82
N ARG A 320 4.66 -12.00 -15.12
CA ARG A 320 3.32 -11.40 -15.09
C ARG A 320 3.03 -10.58 -16.35
N THR A 321 4.03 -9.81 -16.79
CA THR A 321 3.92 -8.97 -17.99
C THR A 321 4.60 -9.59 -19.21
N GLY A 322 5.44 -10.63 -19.00
CA GLY A 322 6.29 -11.20 -20.05
C GLY A 322 7.48 -10.31 -20.43
N LEU A 323 7.68 -9.19 -19.75
CA LEU A 323 8.78 -8.26 -20.00
C LEU A 323 10.12 -8.95 -19.72
N THR A 324 11.05 -8.81 -20.66
CA THR A 324 12.41 -9.37 -20.56
C THR A 324 13.43 -8.28 -20.83
N LEU A 325 14.32 -8.04 -19.85
CA LEU A 325 15.42 -7.07 -19.93
C LEU A 325 16.76 -7.82 -19.99
N HIS A 326 17.66 -7.38 -20.86
CA HIS A 326 19.01 -7.96 -21.05
C HIS A 326 20.11 -7.12 -20.37
N ASN A 327 19.80 -6.56 -19.19
CA ASN A 327 20.66 -5.68 -18.40
C ASN A 327 20.54 -6.00 -16.90
N LEU A 328 20.62 -7.30 -16.56
CA LEU A 328 20.50 -7.78 -15.16
C LEU A 328 21.40 -7.02 -14.19
N ASP A 329 22.64 -6.70 -14.60
CA ASP A 329 23.59 -5.99 -13.75
C ASP A 329 23.03 -4.62 -13.30
N ARG A 330 22.41 -3.87 -14.23
CA ARG A 330 21.77 -2.58 -13.91
C ARG A 330 20.56 -2.75 -12.99
N VAL A 331 19.75 -3.79 -13.23
CA VAL A 331 18.61 -4.10 -12.38
C VAL A 331 19.08 -4.41 -10.95
N MET A 332 20.14 -5.20 -10.78
CA MET A 332 20.74 -5.51 -9.47
C MET A 332 21.40 -4.29 -8.81
N ASP A 333 21.74 -3.28 -9.59
CA ASP A 333 22.21 -1.97 -9.12
C ASP A 333 21.08 -0.98 -8.81
N GLY A 334 19.81 -1.41 -8.91
CA GLY A 334 18.65 -0.64 -8.48
C GLY A 334 17.86 0.03 -9.62
N ASP A 335 18.18 -0.24 -10.90
CA ASP A 335 17.41 0.28 -12.05
C ASP A 335 16.14 -0.56 -12.25
N LEU A 336 15.08 -0.24 -11.48
CA LEU A 336 13.80 -0.96 -11.49
C LEU A 336 12.66 -0.20 -12.19
N ASP A 337 12.89 1.01 -12.65
CA ASP A 337 11.83 1.90 -13.13
C ASP A 337 11.06 1.32 -14.33
N GLU A 338 11.75 0.68 -15.28
CA GLU A 338 11.12 0.06 -16.44
C GLU A 338 10.22 -1.13 -16.03
N LEU A 339 10.69 -1.96 -15.09
CA LEU A 339 9.91 -3.09 -14.56
C LEU A 339 8.67 -2.61 -13.79
N ILE A 340 8.84 -1.61 -12.91
CA ILE A 340 7.76 -1.04 -12.10
C ILE A 340 6.72 -0.38 -13.00
N SER A 341 7.16 0.41 -13.98
CA SER A 341 6.26 1.11 -14.91
C SER A 341 5.44 0.13 -15.76
N ALA A 342 6.06 -0.94 -16.24
CA ALA A 342 5.36 -1.98 -17.01
C ALA A 342 4.31 -2.71 -16.16
N LEU A 343 4.63 -3.00 -14.88
CA LEU A 343 3.70 -3.62 -13.94
C LEU A 343 2.54 -2.70 -13.57
N GLN A 344 2.83 -1.42 -13.33
CA GLN A 344 1.80 -0.42 -13.09
C GLN A 344 0.85 -0.28 -14.29
N ALA A 345 1.40 -0.25 -15.50
CA ALA A 345 0.59 -0.18 -16.72
C ALA A 345 -0.31 -1.42 -16.89
N ALA A 346 0.20 -2.61 -16.55
CA ALA A 346 -0.58 -3.85 -16.60
C ALA A 346 -1.71 -3.87 -15.56
N ASP A 347 -1.43 -3.47 -14.32
CA ASP A 347 -2.45 -3.37 -13.24
C ASP A 347 -3.55 -2.37 -13.60
N VAL A 348 -3.17 -1.20 -14.12
CA VAL A 348 -4.13 -0.20 -14.60
C VAL A 348 -5.01 -0.75 -15.71
N ALA A 349 -4.42 -1.46 -16.69
CA ALA A 349 -5.17 -2.05 -17.80
C ALA A 349 -6.14 -3.13 -17.32
N GLU A 350 -5.78 -3.92 -16.31
CA GLU A 350 -6.65 -4.92 -15.69
C GLU A 350 -7.80 -4.26 -14.93
N ARG A 351 -7.53 -3.28 -14.06
CA ARG A 351 -8.55 -2.53 -13.31
C ARG A 351 -9.54 -1.79 -14.23
N LEU A 352 -9.06 -1.25 -15.35
CA LEU A 352 -9.94 -0.61 -16.34
C LEU A 352 -10.87 -1.63 -17.00
N LYS A 353 -10.40 -2.84 -17.30
CA LYS A 353 -11.23 -3.92 -17.82
C LYS A 353 -12.31 -4.33 -16.82
N ASP A 354 -11.93 -4.50 -15.55
CA ASP A 354 -12.85 -4.89 -14.48
C ASP A 354 -13.91 -3.82 -14.23
N SER A 355 -13.51 -2.54 -14.25
CA SER A 355 -14.46 -1.42 -14.12
C SER A 355 -15.42 -1.32 -15.30
N ALA A 356 -14.97 -1.60 -16.52
CA ALA A 356 -15.81 -1.62 -17.72
C ALA A 356 -16.82 -2.79 -17.67
N VAL A 357 -16.41 -3.96 -17.18
CA VAL A 357 -17.30 -5.12 -17.00
C VAL A 357 -18.34 -4.83 -15.92
N ALA A 358 -17.96 -4.22 -14.80
CA ALA A 358 -18.88 -3.85 -13.72
C ALA A 358 -19.89 -2.76 -14.14
N ALA A 359 -19.52 -1.89 -15.08
CA ALA A 359 -20.40 -0.84 -15.60
C ALA A 359 -21.33 -1.32 -16.73
N GLY A 360 -21.04 -2.47 -17.35
CA GLY A 360 -21.85 -3.09 -18.41
C GLY A 360 -22.82 -4.18 -17.91
N ALA A 361 -22.77 -4.54 -16.62
CA ALA A 361 -23.69 -5.45 -15.94
C ALA A 361 -24.72 -4.65 -15.11
#